data_efbf10fccec87fd36475e1e26b10042f
#
_entry.id   efbf10fccec87fd36475e1e26b10042f
#
_cell.length_a   1.000
_cell.length_b   1.000
_cell.length_c   1.000
_cell.angle_alpha   90.00
_cell.angle_beta   90.00
_cell.angle_gamma   90.00
#
_symmetry.space_group_name_H-M   'P 1'
#
loop_
_entity.id
_entity.type
_entity.pdbx_description
1 polymer ?
#
loop_
_entity_poly.entity_id
_entity_poly.type
_entity_poly.pdbx_seq_one_letter_code
_entity_poly.pdbx_strand_id
1 'polypeptide(L)'
;MRLSRLAQDAKISGTLAIDEEYRTRKAQGADVISLGAGQPDFPSPPAAQDGGHEAIDSGRTRYTDVAGTEELRTVIARKLKEENGLAVTPRQIVVSAGAKQAIYHALMALVDAGDGVLVPTPAWPSYGEMVRLLDAEPVRVPLSAAEGYKLTVEGLLRGLAGTKRRASVLIFNQPANPTGATYTHEELGRLAEVVRGEDLFVIADEIYELLTYEGTFTSFATLPGMRSRTVTVNGFSKAFAMTGWRMGYAAGPAPVMAAMAAIQSHTSGNASSVSQHAALRALEAALAGGAGREPLNTMHAAFKLRRDLVCRLLADIPGVTFVVPGGAFYVFVDVSAHYGRSLAGGRVVHDSAELASYLLDEAGVAVVPGGAFGDERCIRLSFAASAEDLTVALKRIARALAA
;
A
#
# COMPACT_ATOMS: atom_id res chain seq x y z
N MET A 1 34.31 12.98 2.80
CA MET A 1 33.62 12.07 1.88
C MET A 1 32.50 12.86 1.17
N ARG A 2 32.39 12.81 -0.16
CA ARG A 2 31.35 13.52 -0.92
C ARG A 2 30.26 12.53 -1.28
N LEU A 3 29.04 12.75 -0.78
CA LEU A 3 27.84 12.02 -1.20
C LEU A 3 27.24 12.65 -2.46
N SER A 4 26.55 11.87 -3.28
CA SER A 4 25.72 12.41 -4.37
C SER A 4 24.56 13.23 -3.81
N ARG A 5 24.01 14.17 -4.61
CA ARG A 5 22.82 14.93 -4.22
C ARG A 5 21.66 14.00 -3.86
N LEU A 6 21.42 12.98 -4.67
CA LEU A 6 20.42 11.95 -4.42
C LEU A 6 20.54 11.30 -3.04
N ALA A 7 21.78 10.93 -2.63
CA ALA A 7 22.01 10.31 -1.33
C ALA A 7 21.87 11.29 -0.14
N GLN A 8 22.08 12.60 -0.38
CA GLN A 8 21.88 13.64 0.63
C GLN A 8 20.40 13.94 0.85
N ASP A 9 19.61 13.89 -0.22
CA ASP A 9 18.18 14.22 -0.21
C ASP A 9 17.30 13.03 0.22
N ALA A 10 17.80 11.79 0.10
CA ALA A 10 17.08 10.58 0.49
C ALA A 10 16.85 10.53 2.00
N LYS A 11 15.58 10.49 2.41
CA LYS A 11 15.16 10.39 3.81
C LYS A 11 14.63 8.99 4.13
N ILE A 12 14.90 8.53 5.35
CA ILE A 12 14.26 7.31 5.87
C ILE A 12 12.75 7.55 5.96
N SER A 13 11.96 6.57 5.54
CA SER A 13 10.50 6.66 5.64
C SER A 13 10.06 6.87 7.10
N GLY A 14 9.24 7.90 7.36
CA GLY A 14 8.72 8.19 8.70
C GLY A 14 7.93 7.03 9.33
N THR A 15 7.38 6.13 8.52
CA THR A 15 6.72 4.91 9.01
C THR A 15 7.70 3.89 9.61
N LEU A 16 8.97 3.89 9.16
CA LEU A 16 10.01 2.99 9.68
C LEU A 16 10.59 3.50 11.01
N ALA A 17 10.70 4.79 11.20
CA ALA A 17 11.24 5.37 12.44
C ALA A 17 10.39 4.99 13.67
N ILE A 18 9.07 5.08 13.55
CA ILE A 18 8.14 4.69 14.64
C ILE A 18 8.23 3.18 14.92
N ASP A 19 8.35 2.36 13.88
CA ASP A 19 8.47 0.90 14.04
C ASP A 19 9.81 0.52 14.73
N GLU A 20 10.88 1.22 14.43
CA GLU A 20 12.19 1.05 15.08
C GLU A 20 12.15 1.43 16.56
N GLU A 21 11.55 2.57 16.89
CA GLU A 21 11.38 3.01 18.28
C GLU A 21 10.51 2.02 19.08
N TYR A 22 9.39 1.57 18.50
CA TYR A 22 8.56 0.54 19.10
C TYR A 22 9.36 -0.75 19.40
N ARG A 23 10.14 -1.24 18.41
CA ARG A 23 10.95 -2.46 18.58
C ARG A 23 11.99 -2.30 19.68
N THR A 24 12.63 -1.14 19.74
CA THR A 24 13.63 -0.82 20.76
C THR A 24 13.01 -0.88 22.15
N ARG A 25 11.86 -0.21 22.37
CA ARG A 25 11.16 -0.24 23.68
C ARG A 25 10.67 -1.62 24.04
N LYS A 26 10.13 -2.37 23.09
CA LYS A 26 9.67 -3.74 23.31
C LYS A 26 10.82 -4.67 23.70
N ALA A 27 12.00 -4.53 23.06
CA ALA A 27 13.19 -5.31 23.41
C ALA A 27 13.72 -4.98 24.81
N GLN A 28 13.46 -3.77 25.31
CA GLN A 28 13.76 -3.35 26.70
C GLN A 28 12.71 -3.80 27.73
N GLY A 29 11.68 -4.55 27.31
CA GLY A 29 10.64 -5.07 28.18
C GLY A 29 9.50 -4.09 28.46
N ALA A 30 9.39 -2.98 27.74
CA ALA A 30 8.27 -2.05 27.90
C ALA A 30 6.95 -2.66 27.41
N ASP A 31 5.85 -2.34 28.14
CA ASP A 31 4.50 -2.73 27.75
C ASP A 31 3.97 -1.78 26.67
N VAL A 32 4.35 -2.06 25.43
CA VAL A 32 3.99 -1.26 24.25
C VAL A 32 3.25 -2.10 23.20
N ILE A 33 2.24 -1.50 22.56
CA ILE A 33 1.45 -2.09 21.48
C ILE A 33 1.67 -1.28 20.22
N SER A 34 1.89 -1.94 19.07
CA SER A 34 2.03 -1.24 17.77
C SER A 34 0.74 -1.31 16.95
N LEU A 35 0.18 -0.14 16.67
CA LEU A 35 -0.83 0.07 15.63
C LEU A 35 -0.21 0.76 14.40
N GLY A 36 1.12 0.77 14.28
CA GLY A 36 1.86 1.31 13.14
C GLY A 36 2.16 0.29 12.05
N ALA A 37 2.01 -1.02 12.33
CA ALA A 37 2.46 -2.09 11.46
C ALA A 37 1.82 -2.05 10.06
N GLY A 38 2.65 -2.12 9.03
CA GLY A 38 2.22 -2.18 7.63
C GLY A 38 2.18 -3.61 7.07
N GLN A 39 1.97 -4.63 7.92
CA GLN A 39 1.97 -6.03 7.52
C GLN A 39 0.89 -6.81 8.27
N PRO A 40 0.29 -7.85 7.64
CA PRO A 40 -0.61 -8.78 8.32
C PRO A 40 0.10 -9.48 9.48
N ASP A 41 -0.66 -9.76 10.54
CA ASP A 41 -0.25 -10.54 11.71
C ASP A 41 -0.54 -12.04 11.56
N PHE A 42 -0.80 -12.48 10.34
CA PHE A 42 -1.04 -13.87 9.96
C PHE A 42 0.23 -14.50 9.39
N PRO A 43 0.40 -15.82 9.54
CA PRO A 43 1.45 -16.54 8.82
C PRO A 43 1.14 -16.59 7.32
N SER A 44 2.19 -16.79 6.51
CA SER A 44 2.02 -17.11 5.10
C SER A 44 1.21 -18.41 4.93
N PRO A 45 0.39 -18.54 3.87
CA PRO A 45 -0.37 -19.77 3.63
C PRO A 45 0.52 -21.01 3.62
N PRO A 46 0.05 -22.17 4.09
CA PRO A 46 0.83 -23.42 4.07
C PRO A 46 1.42 -23.73 2.71
N ALA A 47 0.64 -23.57 1.63
CA ALA A 47 1.13 -23.78 0.26
C ALA A 47 2.33 -22.89 -0.13
N ALA A 48 2.44 -21.68 0.45
CA ALA A 48 3.62 -20.83 0.24
C ALA A 48 4.83 -21.38 0.99
N GLN A 49 4.65 -21.85 2.22
CA GLN A 49 5.73 -22.42 3.04
C GLN A 49 6.24 -23.70 2.40
N ASP A 50 5.34 -24.62 2.04
CA ASP A 50 5.66 -25.87 1.35
C ASP A 50 6.39 -25.61 0.02
N GLY A 51 5.90 -24.63 -0.76
CA GLY A 51 6.55 -24.22 -2.00
C GLY A 51 7.95 -23.67 -1.80
N GLY A 52 8.20 -22.96 -0.71
CA GLY A 52 9.53 -22.49 -0.32
C GLY A 52 10.49 -23.66 -0.01
N HIS A 53 10.04 -24.63 0.78
CA HIS A 53 10.81 -25.85 1.09
C HIS A 53 11.07 -26.67 -0.17
N GLU A 54 10.04 -26.91 -0.98
CA GLU A 54 10.16 -27.62 -2.27
C GLU A 54 11.19 -26.96 -3.20
N ALA A 55 11.23 -25.64 -3.26
CA ALA A 55 12.19 -24.91 -4.08
C ALA A 55 13.63 -25.15 -3.64
N ILE A 56 13.87 -25.19 -2.33
CA ILE A 56 15.22 -25.44 -1.76
C ILE A 56 15.60 -26.90 -2.03
N ASP A 57 14.75 -27.84 -1.69
CA ASP A 57 15.00 -29.28 -1.77
C ASP A 57 15.22 -29.76 -3.22
N SER A 58 14.50 -29.15 -4.18
CA SER A 58 14.61 -29.44 -5.62
C SER A 58 15.71 -28.64 -6.33
N GLY A 59 16.48 -27.81 -5.61
CA GLY A 59 17.57 -27.01 -6.18
C GLY A 59 17.09 -25.86 -7.08
N ARG A 60 15.87 -25.35 -6.92
CA ARG A 60 15.35 -24.16 -7.63
C ARG A 60 15.94 -22.87 -7.03
N THR A 61 17.26 -22.79 -6.93
CA THR A 61 18.00 -21.72 -6.26
C THR A 61 18.93 -20.96 -7.22
N ARG A 62 18.73 -21.13 -8.53
CA ARG A 62 19.52 -20.49 -9.58
C ARG A 62 18.81 -19.30 -10.18
N TYR A 63 19.50 -18.55 -11.04
CA TYR A 63 18.89 -17.47 -11.82
C TYR A 63 17.72 -17.98 -12.65
N THR A 64 16.68 -17.16 -12.73
CA THR A 64 15.51 -17.36 -13.61
C THR A 64 15.50 -16.29 -14.69
N ASP A 65 14.52 -16.34 -15.56
CA ASP A 65 14.16 -15.20 -16.42
C ASP A 65 14.04 -13.94 -15.55
N VAL A 66 14.53 -12.81 -16.06
CA VAL A 66 14.48 -11.52 -15.36
C VAL A 66 13.04 -11.09 -15.09
N ALA A 67 12.14 -11.32 -16.04
CA ALA A 67 10.72 -11.04 -15.86
C ALA A 67 9.99 -12.03 -14.92
N GLY A 68 10.69 -13.03 -14.38
CA GLY A 68 10.13 -14.09 -13.55
C GLY A 68 9.89 -15.40 -14.32
N THR A 69 9.71 -16.50 -13.60
CA THR A 69 9.47 -17.83 -14.22
C THR A 69 8.19 -17.81 -15.05
N GLU A 70 8.19 -18.58 -16.15
CA GLU A 70 7.03 -18.64 -17.05
C GLU A 70 5.80 -19.22 -16.34
N GLU A 71 6.03 -20.22 -15.47
CA GLU A 71 4.99 -20.85 -14.67
C GLU A 71 4.28 -19.81 -13.78
N LEU A 72 5.03 -19.01 -13.02
CA LEU A 72 4.45 -17.99 -12.15
C LEU A 72 3.72 -16.92 -12.96
N ARG A 73 4.30 -16.43 -14.04
CA ARG A 73 3.65 -15.42 -14.91
C ARG A 73 2.36 -15.98 -15.54
N THR A 74 2.33 -17.27 -15.88
CA THR A 74 1.14 -17.92 -16.42
C THR A 74 0.02 -17.99 -15.39
N VAL A 75 0.32 -18.36 -14.14
CA VAL A 75 -0.67 -18.43 -13.07
C VAL A 75 -1.14 -17.02 -12.66
N ILE A 76 -0.25 -16.02 -12.66
CA ILE A 76 -0.65 -14.62 -12.45
C ILE A 76 -1.59 -14.15 -13.57
N ALA A 77 -1.32 -14.47 -14.84
CA ALA A 77 -2.20 -14.13 -15.95
C ALA A 77 -3.59 -14.77 -15.79
N ARG A 78 -3.63 -16.04 -15.35
CA ARG A 78 -4.87 -16.74 -15.02
C ARG A 78 -5.64 -16.02 -13.91
N LYS A 79 -4.99 -15.67 -12.79
CA LYS A 79 -5.59 -14.92 -11.68
C LYS A 79 -6.19 -13.59 -12.14
N LEU A 80 -5.42 -12.80 -12.88
CA LEU A 80 -5.87 -11.50 -13.39
C LEU A 80 -7.10 -11.65 -14.32
N LYS A 81 -7.16 -12.71 -15.12
CA LYS A 81 -8.32 -13.01 -15.96
C LYS A 81 -9.53 -13.44 -15.14
N GLU A 82 -9.36 -14.39 -14.22
CA GLU A 82 -10.46 -15.05 -13.49
C GLU A 82 -11.02 -14.15 -12.38
N GLU A 83 -10.16 -13.44 -11.63
CA GLU A 83 -10.57 -12.65 -10.47
C GLU A 83 -10.73 -11.15 -10.76
N ASN A 84 -9.94 -10.59 -11.69
CA ASN A 84 -9.98 -9.16 -12.00
C ASN A 84 -10.64 -8.83 -13.35
N GLY A 85 -10.96 -9.82 -14.18
CA GLY A 85 -11.46 -9.56 -15.53
C GLY A 85 -10.42 -9.01 -16.51
N LEU A 86 -9.14 -9.00 -16.11
CA LEU A 86 -8.03 -8.44 -16.88
C LEU A 86 -7.30 -9.55 -17.67
N ALA A 87 -7.63 -9.69 -18.95
CA ALA A 87 -6.98 -10.67 -19.82
C ALA A 87 -5.62 -10.17 -20.30
N VAL A 88 -4.54 -10.72 -19.79
CA VAL A 88 -3.15 -10.47 -20.19
C VAL A 88 -2.44 -11.77 -20.51
N THR A 89 -1.37 -11.69 -21.28
CA THR A 89 -0.46 -12.83 -21.55
C THR A 89 0.70 -12.84 -20.56
N PRO A 90 1.40 -13.97 -20.34
CA PRO A 90 2.59 -14.02 -19.48
C PRO A 90 3.69 -13.03 -19.88
N ARG A 91 3.78 -12.66 -21.16
CA ARG A 91 4.73 -11.65 -21.67
C ARG A 91 4.39 -10.21 -21.27
N GLN A 92 3.17 -9.98 -20.79
CA GLN A 92 2.69 -8.71 -20.28
C GLN A 92 2.79 -8.62 -18.74
N ILE A 93 3.62 -9.48 -18.13
CA ILE A 93 3.82 -9.54 -16.68
C ILE A 93 5.32 -9.52 -16.37
N VAL A 94 5.71 -8.71 -15.37
CA VAL A 94 7.05 -8.69 -14.79
C VAL A 94 6.93 -8.96 -13.29
N VAL A 95 7.58 -10.01 -12.82
CA VAL A 95 7.68 -10.36 -11.40
C VAL A 95 8.84 -9.58 -10.77
N SER A 96 8.65 -9.06 -9.57
CA SER A 96 9.58 -8.14 -8.90
C SER A 96 9.77 -8.47 -7.41
N ALA A 97 10.80 -7.91 -6.80
CA ALA A 97 11.05 -8.01 -5.36
C ALA A 97 10.05 -7.17 -4.53
N GLY A 98 8.77 -7.52 -4.63
CA GLY A 98 7.62 -6.84 -4.06
C GLY A 98 7.06 -5.72 -4.93
N ALA A 99 5.83 -5.32 -4.66
CA ALA A 99 5.12 -4.25 -5.38
C ALA A 99 5.90 -2.92 -5.40
N LYS A 100 6.67 -2.61 -4.35
CA LYS A 100 7.50 -1.40 -4.30
C LYS A 100 8.47 -1.31 -5.48
N GLN A 101 9.16 -2.38 -5.81
CA GLN A 101 10.07 -2.42 -6.95
C GLN A 101 9.29 -2.31 -8.27
N ALA A 102 8.15 -2.99 -8.38
CA ALA A 102 7.29 -2.90 -9.57
C ALA A 102 6.86 -1.45 -9.86
N ILE A 103 6.43 -0.70 -8.83
CA ILE A 103 6.06 0.72 -8.96
C ILE A 103 7.26 1.55 -9.39
N TYR A 104 8.43 1.36 -8.76
CA TYR A 104 9.62 2.13 -9.08
C TYR A 104 10.10 1.87 -10.53
N HIS A 105 10.11 0.60 -10.96
CA HIS A 105 10.46 0.26 -12.35
C HIS A 105 9.42 0.77 -13.37
N ALA A 106 8.12 0.79 -12.99
CA ALA A 106 7.09 1.40 -13.83
C ALA A 106 7.31 2.91 -13.97
N LEU A 107 7.64 3.60 -12.88
CA LEU A 107 8.01 5.02 -12.93
C LEU A 107 9.25 5.24 -13.80
N MET A 108 10.33 4.45 -13.63
CA MET A 108 11.52 4.54 -14.49
C MET A 108 11.25 4.31 -15.98
N ALA A 109 10.21 3.53 -16.30
CA ALA A 109 9.84 3.24 -17.69
C ALA A 109 8.92 4.30 -18.32
N LEU A 110 8.25 5.13 -17.51
CA LEU A 110 7.18 6.02 -17.95
C LEU A 110 7.46 7.52 -17.71
N VAL A 111 8.45 7.84 -16.86
CA VAL A 111 8.67 9.21 -16.36
C VAL A 111 10.07 9.68 -16.72
N ASP A 112 10.16 10.82 -17.34
CA ASP A 112 11.42 11.53 -17.60
C ASP A 112 11.72 12.53 -16.48
N ALA A 113 13.00 12.90 -16.36
CA ALA A 113 13.42 13.96 -15.45
C ALA A 113 12.67 15.27 -15.75
N GLY A 114 12.07 15.87 -14.73
CA GLY A 114 11.27 17.08 -14.85
C GLY A 114 9.80 16.88 -15.20
N ASP A 115 9.34 15.65 -15.45
CA ASP A 115 7.91 15.35 -15.57
C ASP A 115 7.17 15.54 -14.24
N GLY A 116 5.86 15.79 -14.30
CA GLY A 116 4.95 15.76 -13.16
C GLY A 116 4.29 14.39 -13.01
N VAL A 117 4.27 13.85 -11.81
CA VAL A 117 3.54 12.63 -11.46
C VAL A 117 2.46 12.97 -10.45
N LEU A 118 1.21 12.76 -10.83
CA LEU A 118 0.06 13.02 -9.95
C LEU A 118 -0.01 11.98 -8.82
N VAL A 119 -0.03 12.46 -7.57
CA VAL A 119 -0.11 11.64 -6.36
C VAL A 119 -1.27 12.12 -5.50
N PRO A 120 -2.44 11.46 -5.55
CA PRO A 120 -3.55 11.72 -4.63
C PRO A 120 -3.09 11.58 -3.17
N THR A 121 -3.32 12.61 -2.34
CA THR A 121 -2.75 12.73 -0.99
C THR A 121 -3.86 13.00 0.03
N PRO A 122 -3.97 12.25 1.15
CA PRO A 122 -2.91 11.45 1.79
C PRO A 122 -2.57 10.16 1.03
N ALA A 123 -1.27 9.83 0.98
CA ALA A 123 -0.74 8.73 0.19
C ALA A 123 0.43 8.01 0.89
N TRP A 124 0.69 6.78 0.49
CA TRP A 124 1.88 6.08 0.95
C TRP A 124 3.15 6.89 0.63
N PRO A 125 3.98 7.23 1.64
CA PRO A 125 5.10 8.17 1.49
C PRO A 125 6.08 7.82 0.36
N SER A 126 6.24 6.51 0.10
CA SER A 126 7.19 6.05 -0.91
C SER A 126 6.84 6.48 -2.34
N TYR A 127 5.58 6.81 -2.65
CA TYR A 127 5.24 7.28 -4.01
C TYR A 127 5.96 8.58 -4.34
N GLY A 128 5.82 9.59 -3.49
CA GLY A 128 6.49 10.88 -3.70
C GLY A 128 8.00 10.77 -3.70
N GLU A 129 8.57 9.94 -2.82
CA GLU A 129 10.02 9.73 -2.77
C GLU A 129 10.55 9.02 -4.02
N MET A 130 9.86 7.99 -4.53
CA MET A 130 10.26 7.32 -5.78
C MET A 130 10.24 8.29 -6.98
N VAL A 131 9.28 9.21 -7.04
CA VAL A 131 9.21 10.24 -8.07
C VAL A 131 10.41 11.18 -7.98
N ARG A 132 10.75 11.67 -6.77
CA ARG A 132 11.93 12.51 -6.56
C ARG A 132 13.25 11.83 -6.91
N LEU A 133 13.35 10.51 -6.66
CA LEU A 133 14.53 9.73 -7.04
C LEU A 133 14.80 9.71 -8.56
N LEU A 134 13.81 10.10 -9.38
CA LEU A 134 13.92 10.21 -10.83
C LEU A 134 14.09 11.67 -11.32
N ASP A 135 14.39 12.61 -10.44
CA ASP A 135 14.41 14.05 -10.73
C ASP A 135 13.06 14.55 -11.33
N ALA A 136 11.95 13.86 -11.03
CA ALA A 136 10.59 14.24 -11.40
C ALA A 136 9.86 14.92 -10.23
N GLU A 137 8.74 15.58 -10.50
CA GLU A 137 7.97 16.33 -9.52
C GLU A 137 6.73 15.53 -9.05
N PRO A 138 6.63 15.17 -7.76
CA PRO A 138 5.38 14.61 -7.23
C PRO A 138 4.34 15.72 -7.07
N VAL A 139 3.38 15.77 -7.98
CA VAL A 139 2.26 16.72 -7.96
C VAL A 139 1.20 16.19 -7.02
N ARG A 140 1.10 16.78 -5.84
CA ARG A 140 0.12 16.38 -4.83
C ARG A 140 -1.28 16.80 -5.25
N VAL A 141 -2.23 15.85 -5.23
CA VAL A 141 -3.66 16.09 -5.46
C VAL A 141 -4.37 15.90 -4.11
N PRO A 142 -4.73 16.98 -3.40
CA PRO A 142 -5.34 16.87 -2.08
C PRO A 142 -6.69 16.15 -2.12
N LEU A 143 -6.87 15.18 -1.24
CA LEU A 143 -8.13 14.46 -1.00
C LEU A 143 -8.78 14.97 0.27
N SER A 144 -10.12 14.91 0.32
CA SER A 144 -10.91 15.38 1.46
C SER A 144 -11.59 14.24 2.20
N ALA A 145 -11.63 14.32 3.53
CA ALA A 145 -12.45 13.42 4.35
C ALA A 145 -13.95 13.55 4.02
N ALA A 146 -14.41 14.75 3.65
CA ALA A 146 -15.80 14.98 3.23
C ALA A 146 -16.15 14.22 1.94
N GLU A 147 -15.16 13.90 1.10
CA GLU A 147 -15.29 13.08 -0.10
C GLU A 147 -14.82 11.63 0.13
N GLY A 148 -14.70 11.20 1.40
CA GLY A 148 -14.24 9.86 1.76
C GLY A 148 -12.78 9.57 1.41
N TYR A 149 -11.94 10.60 1.31
CA TYR A 149 -10.57 10.53 0.81
C TYR A 149 -10.47 9.88 -0.59
N LYS A 150 -11.47 10.11 -1.42
CA LYS A 150 -11.47 9.63 -2.82
C LYS A 150 -10.97 10.71 -3.77
N LEU A 151 -10.23 10.30 -4.79
CA LEU A 151 -9.93 11.16 -5.91
C LEU A 151 -11.21 11.39 -6.71
N THR A 152 -11.61 12.65 -6.86
CA THR A 152 -12.76 13.06 -7.70
C THR A 152 -12.27 13.55 -9.07
N VAL A 153 -13.17 13.65 -10.04
CA VAL A 153 -12.87 14.25 -11.35
C VAL A 153 -12.35 15.67 -11.18
N GLU A 154 -13.02 16.47 -10.37
CA GLU A 154 -12.63 17.85 -10.08
C GLU A 154 -11.25 17.93 -9.40
N GLY A 155 -10.98 17.00 -8.49
CA GLY A 155 -9.67 16.87 -7.84
C GLY A 155 -8.57 16.56 -8.82
N LEU A 156 -8.80 15.61 -9.72
CA LEU A 156 -7.85 15.22 -10.77
C LEU A 156 -7.58 16.39 -11.73
N LEU A 157 -8.63 17.06 -12.22
CA LEU A 157 -8.51 18.24 -13.10
C LEU A 157 -7.79 19.40 -12.42
N ARG A 158 -8.05 19.67 -11.13
CA ARG A 158 -7.29 20.68 -10.36
C ARG A 158 -5.81 20.31 -10.25
N GLY A 159 -5.49 19.03 -10.01
CA GLY A 159 -4.11 18.56 -9.98
C GLY A 159 -3.38 18.79 -11.30
N LEU A 160 -4.03 18.50 -12.42
CA LEU A 160 -3.51 18.74 -13.76
C LEU A 160 -3.29 20.24 -14.02
N ALA A 161 -4.27 21.08 -13.70
CA ALA A 161 -4.16 22.54 -13.87
C ALA A 161 -3.13 23.19 -12.92
N GLY A 162 -2.86 22.57 -11.77
CA GLY A 162 -1.94 23.08 -10.75
C GLY A 162 -0.46 22.88 -11.06
N THR A 163 -0.11 22.03 -12.03
CA THR A 163 1.28 21.78 -12.42
C THR A 163 1.65 22.54 -13.69
N LYS A 164 2.89 23.10 -13.71
CA LYS A 164 3.52 23.65 -14.91
C LYS A 164 4.33 22.61 -15.68
N ARG A 165 4.44 21.41 -15.14
CA ARG A 165 5.16 20.29 -15.74
C ARG A 165 4.23 19.50 -16.66
N ARG A 166 4.81 18.76 -17.59
CA ARG A 166 4.06 17.72 -18.30
C ARG A 166 3.61 16.67 -17.28
N ALA A 167 2.31 16.56 -17.02
CA ALA A 167 1.77 15.47 -16.24
C ALA A 167 1.73 14.21 -17.09
N SER A 168 2.56 13.21 -16.77
CA SER A 168 2.69 11.99 -17.57
C SER A 168 2.02 10.78 -16.93
N VAL A 169 1.98 10.72 -15.59
CA VAL A 169 1.54 9.56 -14.83
C VAL A 169 0.65 9.96 -13.66
N LEU A 170 -0.39 9.19 -13.41
CA LEU A 170 -1.16 9.15 -12.17
C LEU A 170 -0.80 7.88 -11.39
N ILE A 171 -0.34 7.99 -10.15
CA ILE A 171 -0.27 6.86 -9.22
C ILE A 171 -1.62 6.75 -8.52
N PHE A 172 -2.31 5.63 -8.72
CA PHE A 172 -3.64 5.39 -8.19
C PHE A 172 -3.63 4.14 -7.30
N ASN A 173 -3.93 4.30 -6.02
CA ASN A 173 -3.92 3.20 -5.04
C ASN A 173 -5.33 2.93 -4.52
N GLN A 174 -5.82 1.70 -4.72
CA GLN A 174 -7.08 1.22 -4.15
C GLN A 174 -7.04 -0.29 -3.87
N PRO A 175 -7.60 -0.73 -2.73
CA PRO A 175 -7.90 0.07 -1.53
C PRO A 175 -6.70 0.87 -1.06
N ALA A 176 -6.91 2.10 -0.57
CA ALA A 176 -5.84 3.07 -0.35
C ALA A 176 -5.12 2.89 1.01
N ASN A 177 -3.82 3.10 1.03
CA ASN A 177 -3.03 3.36 2.23
C ASN A 177 -2.68 4.87 2.27
N PRO A 178 -3.13 5.63 3.29
CA PRO A 178 -3.52 5.20 4.64
C PRO A 178 -5.03 5.11 4.90
N THR A 179 -5.90 5.51 3.98
CA THR A 179 -7.30 5.85 4.25
C THR A 179 -8.26 4.66 4.20
N GLY A 180 -7.87 3.57 3.55
CA GLY A 180 -8.76 2.45 3.26
C GLY A 180 -9.85 2.77 2.23
N ALA A 181 -9.75 3.89 1.52
CA ALA A 181 -10.73 4.30 0.51
C ALA A 181 -10.80 3.27 -0.63
N THR A 182 -12.03 2.96 -1.04
CA THR A 182 -12.40 2.11 -2.18
C THR A 182 -13.32 2.85 -3.11
N TYR A 183 -13.40 2.43 -4.36
CA TYR A 183 -14.17 3.10 -5.39
C TYR A 183 -15.22 2.18 -5.99
N THR A 184 -16.35 2.72 -6.37
CA THR A 184 -17.34 2.03 -7.20
C THR A 184 -16.87 1.98 -8.66
N HIS A 185 -17.43 1.06 -9.44
CA HIS A 185 -17.15 0.99 -10.88
C HIS A 185 -17.48 2.32 -11.60
N GLU A 186 -18.57 2.98 -11.19
CA GLU A 186 -18.99 4.28 -11.77
C GLU A 186 -17.99 5.41 -11.44
N GLU A 187 -17.53 5.51 -10.19
CA GLU A 187 -16.51 6.50 -9.79
C GLU A 187 -15.22 6.31 -10.60
N LEU A 188 -14.76 5.05 -10.74
CA LEU A 188 -13.60 4.74 -11.56
C LEU A 188 -13.81 5.05 -13.04
N GLY A 189 -15.01 4.79 -13.57
CA GLY A 189 -15.37 5.11 -14.95
C GLY A 189 -15.22 6.60 -15.27
N ARG A 190 -15.70 7.45 -14.37
CA ARG A 190 -15.54 8.92 -14.52
C ARG A 190 -14.07 9.37 -14.48
N LEU A 191 -13.25 8.78 -13.62
CA LEU A 191 -11.82 9.07 -13.59
C LEU A 191 -11.11 8.59 -14.88
N ALA A 192 -11.50 7.43 -15.39
CA ALA A 192 -10.95 6.87 -16.62
C ALA A 192 -11.22 7.75 -17.85
N GLU A 193 -12.37 8.44 -17.88
CA GLU A 193 -12.67 9.41 -18.95
C GLU A 193 -11.69 10.58 -18.95
N VAL A 194 -11.38 11.14 -17.78
CA VAL A 194 -10.37 12.21 -17.65
C VAL A 194 -8.98 11.69 -18.04
N VAL A 195 -8.58 10.55 -17.48
CA VAL A 195 -7.26 9.93 -17.80
C VAL A 195 -7.08 9.73 -19.30
N ARG A 196 -8.14 9.33 -20.01
CA ARG A 196 -8.11 9.16 -21.46
C ARG A 196 -8.03 10.49 -22.21
N GLY A 197 -8.77 11.50 -21.75
CA GLY A 197 -8.80 12.83 -22.36
C GLY A 197 -7.47 13.57 -22.23
N GLU A 198 -6.77 13.37 -21.12
CA GLU A 198 -5.51 14.05 -20.78
C GLU A 198 -4.25 13.23 -21.15
N ASP A 199 -4.42 12.10 -21.84
CA ASP A 199 -3.35 11.19 -22.26
C ASP A 199 -2.39 10.76 -21.13
N LEU A 200 -2.95 10.53 -19.93
CA LEU A 200 -2.19 10.04 -18.78
C LEU A 200 -1.95 8.54 -18.85
N PHE A 201 -0.81 8.10 -18.34
CA PHE A 201 -0.62 6.73 -17.87
C PHE A 201 -1.05 6.58 -16.40
N VAL A 202 -1.49 5.39 -16.04
CA VAL A 202 -1.86 5.06 -14.64
C VAL A 202 -0.97 3.95 -14.12
N ILE A 203 -0.33 4.16 -12.99
CA ILE A 203 0.23 3.08 -12.17
C ILE A 203 -0.81 2.78 -11.10
N ALA A 204 -1.57 1.70 -11.31
CA ALA A 204 -2.63 1.25 -10.41
C ALA A 204 -2.04 0.29 -9.38
N ASP A 205 -1.79 0.78 -8.16
CA ASP A 205 -1.37 -0.05 -7.03
C ASP A 205 -2.60 -0.70 -6.39
N GLU A 206 -2.82 -1.98 -6.71
CA GLU A 206 -3.96 -2.79 -6.32
C GLU A 206 -3.58 -3.84 -5.27
N ILE A 207 -2.49 -3.62 -4.51
CA ILE A 207 -1.91 -4.58 -3.56
C ILE A 207 -2.89 -5.03 -2.46
N TYR A 208 -3.95 -4.26 -2.20
CA TYR A 208 -4.98 -4.55 -1.21
C TYR A 208 -6.29 -5.06 -1.82
N GLU A 209 -6.38 -5.39 -3.09
CA GLU A 209 -7.62 -5.77 -3.78
C GLU A 209 -8.43 -6.85 -3.06
N LEU A 210 -7.77 -7.92 -2.58
CA LEU A 210 -8.40 -9.02 -1.85
C LEU A 210 -8.75 -8.66 -0.38
N LEU A 211 -8.47 -7.44 0.05
CA LEU A 211 -8.85 -6.88 1.34
C LEU A 211 -9.87 -5.75 1.15
N THR A 212 -10.80 -5.92 0.22
CA THR A 212 -11.97 -5.07 0.04
C THR A 212 -13.13 -5.65 0.84
N TYR A 213 -13.73 -4.87 1.75
CA TYR A 213 -14.74 -5.34 2.69
C TYR A 213 -16.16 -5.04 2.26
N GLU A 214 -16.34 -4.01 1.43
CA GLU A 214 -17.65 -3.55 0.96
C GLU A 214 -17.64 -3.44 -0.57
N GLY A 215 -18.72 -3.92 -1.19
CA GLY A 215 -18.87 -3.89 -2.64
C GLY A 215 -17.97 -4.88 -3.37
N THR A 216 -17.72 -4.61 -4.65
CA THR A 216 -16.88 -5.42 -5.52
C THR A 216 -15.68 -4.61 -5.99
N PHE A 217 -14.49 -5.16 -5.86
CA PHE A 217 -13.27 -4.56 -6.39
C PHE A 217 -13.32 -4.52 -7.93
N THR A 218 -12.95 -3.38 -8.51
CA THR A 218 -12.79 -3.21 -9.96
C THR A 218 -11.34 -2.81 -10.25
N SER A 219 -10.61 -3.60 -11.03
CA SER A 219 -9.27 -3.21 -11.49
C SER A 219 -9.36 -2.06 -12.49
N PHE A 220 -8.52 -1.01 -12.30
CA PHE A 220 -8.56 0.18 -13.14
C PHE A 220 -8.28 -0.13 -14.62
N ALA A 221 -7.42 -1.10 -14.90
CA ALA A 221 -7.07 -1.52 -16.26
C ALA A 221 -8.24 -2.15 -17.05
N THR A 222 -9.34 -2.54 -16.38
CA THR A 222 -10.51 -3.14 -17.04
C THR A 222 -11.50 -2.13 -17.58
N LEU A 223 -11.37 -0.87 -17.18
CA LEU A 223 -12.24 0.21 -17.64
C LEU A 223 -12.00 0.53 -19.13
N PRO A 224 -13.03 1.06 -19.83
CA PRO A 224 -12.92 1.36 -21.25
C PRO A 224 -11.72 2.27 -21.58
N GLY A 225 -10.82 1.78 -22.47
CA GLY A 225 -9.62 2.51 -22.90
C GLY A 225 -8.44 2.49 -21.93
N MET A 226 -8.57 1.86 -20.74
CA MET A 226 -7.51 1.89 -19.73
C MET A 226 -6.47 0.79 -19.89
N ARG A 227 -6.78 -0.32 -20.55
CA ARG A 227 -5.86 -1.46 -20.73
C ARG A 227 -4.54 -1.07 -21.40
N SER A 228 -4.56 -0.13 -22.34
CA SER A 228 -3.37 0.31 -23.07
C SER A 228 -2.55 1.38 -22.37
N ARG A 229 -3.01 1.91 -21.24
CA ARG A 229 -2.39 3.01 -20.49
C ARG A 229 -2.34 2.79 -18.98
N THR A 230 -2.51 1.54 -18.53
CA THR A 230 -2.42 1.19 -17.10
C THR A 230 -1.37 0.11 -16.89
N VAL A 231 -0.53 0.34 -15.90
CA VAL A 231 0.32 -0.68 -15.27
C VAL A 231 -0.35 -1.05 -13.96
N THR A 232 -0.97 -2.22 -13.91
CA THR A 232 -1.51 -2.81 -12.67
C THR A 232 -0.39 -3.40 -11.87
N VAL A 233 -0.19 -2.92 -10.65
CA VAL A 233 0.80 -3.44 -9.69
C VAL A 233 0.07 -4.18 -8.59
N ASN A 234 0.55 -5.37 -8.28
CA ASN A 234 0.01 -6.21 -7.23
C ASN A 234 1.10 -7.11 -6.64
N GLY A 235 0.75 -8.02 -5.73
CA GLY A 235 1.71 -8.94 -5.14
C GLY A 235 1.15 -9.75 -3.98
N PHE A 236 2.06 -10.42 -3.29
CA PHE A 236 1.72 -11.42 -2.29
C PHE A 236 1.85 -10.90 -0.86
N SER A 237 2.40 -9.68 -0.69
CA SER A 237 2.74 -9.14 0.63
C SER A 237 1.54 -9.01 1.56
N LYS A 238 0.34 -8.64 1.04
CA LYS A 238 -0.81 -8.30 1.88
C LYS A 238 -1.83 -9.43 1.94
N ALA A 239 -2.45 -9.75 0.84
CA ALA A 239 -3.49 -10.78 0.79
C ALA A 239 -2.98 -12.21 1.12
N PHE A 240 -1.70 -12.46 0.91
CA PHE A 240 -1.06 -13.74 1.23
C PHE A 240 -0.16 -13.69 2.48
N ALA A 241 -0.13 -12.58 3.22
CA ALA A 241 0.73 -12.41 4.39
C ALA A 241 2.23 -12.75 4.11
N MET A 242 2.71 -12.49 2.90
CA MET A 242 4.05 -12.85 2.42
C MET A 242 4.98 -11.63 2.35
N THR A 243 4.98 -10.78 3.37
CA THR A 243 5.76 -9.53 3.35
C THR A 243 7.27 -9.77 3.27
N GLY A 244 7.79 -10.74 4.01
CA GLY A 244 9.21 -11.12 4.06
C GLY A 244 9.71 -11.85 2.82
N TRP A 245 8.82 -12.48 2.05
CA TRP A 245 9.16 -13.19 0.81
C TRP A 245 9.54 -12.24 -0.33
N ARG A 246 9.19 -10.97 -0.22
CA ARG A 246 9.49 -9.94 -1.21
C ARG A 246 9.02 -10.32 -2.61
N MET A 247 7.73 -10.60 -2.78
CA MET A 247 7.16 -11.03 -4.05
C MET A 247 6.02 -10.11 -4.48
N GLY A 248 6.16 -9.55 -5.69
CA GLY A 248 5.17 -8.71 -6.35
C GLY A 248 5.27 -8.84 -7.86
N TYR A 249 4.39 -8.16 -8.57
CA TYR A 249 4.39 -8.13 -10.03
C TYR A 249 3.73 -6.87 -10.57
N ALA A 250 4.05 -6.56 -11.81
CA ALA A 250 3.33 -5.60 -12.65
C ALA A 250 2.73 -6.31 -13.86
N ALA A 251 1.57 -5.87 -14.31
CA ALA A 251 0.94 -6.29 -15.55
C ALA A 251 0.49 -5.06 -16.35
N GLY A 252 0.75 -5.02 -17.65
CA GLY A 252 0.43 -3.84 -18.46
C GLY A 252 0.75 -3.98 -19.95
N PRO A 253 0.82 -2.85 -20.68
CA PRO A 253 1.16 -2.86 -22.09
C PRO A 253 2.53 -3.50 -22.36
N ALA A 254 2.60 -4.36 -23.39
CA ALA A 254 3.81 -5.12 -23.68
C ALA A 254 5.09 -4.27 -23.86
N PRO A 255 5.07 -3.09 -24.50
CA PRO A 255 6.25 -2.23 -24.56
C PRO A 255 6.73 -1.74 -23.20
N VAL A 256 5.81 -1.39 -22.30
CA VAL A 256 6.14 -0.95 -20.92
C VAL A 256 6.72 -2.11 -20.13
N MET A 257 6.13 -3.30 -20.22
CA MET A 257 6.66 -4.49 -19.54
C MET A 257 8.05 -4.88 -20.05
N ALA A 258 8.31 -4.76 -21.35
CA ALA A 258 9.64 -4.98 -21.91
C ALA A 258 10.68 -3.96 -21.37
N ALA A 259 10.31 -2.69 -21.29
CA ALA A 259 11.16 -1.64 -20.70
C ALA A 259 11.43 -1.91 -19.22
N MET A 260 10.39 -2.28 -18.43
CA MET A 260 10.56 -2.63 -17.02
C MET A 260 11.48 -3.86 -16.83
N ALA A 261 11.35 -4.89 -17.66
CA ALA A 261 12.24 -6.05 -17.62
C ALA A 261 13.70 -5.68 -17.96
N ALA A 262 13.91 -4.82 -18.96
CA ALA A 262 15.23 -4.30 -19.28
C ALA A 262 15.86 -3.51 -18.11
N ILE A 263 15.10 -2.61 -17.49
CA ILE A 263 15.51 -1.87 -16.28
C ILE A 263 15.85 -2.85 -15.15
N GLN A 264 14.99 -3.85 -14.91
CA GLN A 264 15.20 -4.85 -13.88
C GLN A 264 16.48 -5.66 -14.10
N SER A 265 16.83 -5.95 -15.35
CA SER A 265 18.05 -6.71 -15.68
C SER A 265 19.34 -6.01 -15.23
N HIS A 266 19.31 -4.66 -15.15
CA HIS A 266 20.46 -3.84 -14.76
C HIS A 266 20.41 -3.34 -13.32
N THR A 267 19.28 -3.46 -12.63
CA THR A 267 19.10 -2.94 -11.26
C THR A 267 19.18 -4.06 -10.20
N SER A 268 18.44 -5.14 -10.40
CA SER A 268 18.30 -6.20 -9.39
C SER A 268 18.39 -7.62 -9.94
N GLY A 269 18.30 -7.80 -11.25
CA GLY A 269 18.14 -9.13 -11.86
C GLY A 269 16.75 -9.71 -11.58
N ASN A 270 16.62 -11.03 -11.62
CA ASN A 270 15.36 -11.71 -11.29
C ASN A 270 15.03 -11.62 -9.79
N ALA A 271 13.75 -11.62 -9.44
CA ALA A 271 13.31 -11.81 -8.07
C ALA A 271 13.76 -13.19 -7.54
N SER A 272 13.82 -13.36 -6.22
CA SER A 272 14.23 -14.62 -5.58
C SER A 272 13.52 -15.83 -6.17
N SER A 273 14.25 -16.80 -6.71
CA SER A 273 13.69 -18.03 -7.31
C SER A 273 12.90 -18.86 -6.30
N VAL A 274 13.36 -18.94 -5.05
CA VAL A 274 12.65 -19.60 -3.94
C VAL A 274 11.31 -18.92 -3.69
N SER A 275 11.32 -17.58 -3.58
CA SER A 275 10.09 -16.82 -3.36
C SER A 275 9.12 -16.89 -4.55
N GLN A 276 9.63 -16.97 -5.78
CA GLN A 276 8.80 -17.16 -6.96
C GLN A 276 8.06 -18.49 -6.91
N HIS A 277 8.75 -19.58 -6.53
CA HIS A 277 8.12 -20.89 -6.42
C HIS A 277 7.11 -20.94 -5.27
N ALA A 278 7.42 -20.35 -4.12
CA ALA A 278 6.48 -20.20 -3.01
C ALA A 278 5.21 -19.44 -3.43
N ALA A 279 5.36 -18.33 -4.15
CA ALA A 279 4.25 -17.55 -4.67
C ALA A 279 3.42 -18.31 -5.71
N LEU A 280 4.08 -19.09 -6.59
CA LEU A 280 3.41 -19.98 -7.54
C LEU A 280 2.50 -20.96 -6.82
N ARG A 281 3.03 -21.71 -5.84
CA ARG A 281 2.25 -22.71 -5.09
C ARG A 281 1.10 -22.09 -4.31
N ALA A 282 1.35 -20.93 -3.68
CA ALA A 282 0.31 -20.20 -2.96
C ALA A 282 -0.83 -19.75 -3.88
N LEU A 283 -0.49 -19.22 -5.05
CA LEU A 283 -1.49 -18.72 -5.99
C LEU A 283 -2.26 -19.85 -6.67
N GLU A 284 -1.59 -20.94 -7.06
CA GLU A 284 -2.24 -22.16 -7.58
C GLU A 284 -3.25 -22.72 -6.58
N ALA A 285 -2.86 -22.85 -5.31
CA ALA A 285 -3.73 -23.33 -4.24
C ALA A 285 -4.94 -22.40 -4.04
N ALA A 286 -4.73 -21.10 -4.02
CA ALA A 286 -5.79 -20.12 -3.86
C ALA A 286 -6.80 -20.15 -5.03
N LEU A 287 -6.31 -20.29 -6.27
CA LEU A 287 -7.15 -20.41 -7.47
C LEU A 287 -7.89 -21.75 -7.58
N ALA A 288 -7.35 -22.81 -6.99
CA ALA A 288 -8.04 -24.09 -6.90
C ALA A 288 -9.24 -24.04 -5.93
N GLY A 289 -9.30 -23.04 -5.06
CA GLY A 289 -10.38 -22.89 -4.08
C GLY A 289 -10.26 -23.83 -2.87
N GLY A 290 -11.38 -24.02 -2.16
CA GLY A 290 -11.41 -24.92 -0.99
C GLY A 290 -10.33 -24.59 0.04
N ALA A 291 -9.66 -25.63 0.56
CA ALA A 291 -8.62 -25.49 1.58
C ALA A 291 -7.45 -24.57 1.19
N GLY A 292 -7.15 -24.44 -0.11
CA GLY A 292 -6.10 -23.53 -0.60
C GLY A 292 -6.47 -22.05 -0.51
N ARG A 293 -7.76 -21.72 -0.59
CA ARG A 293 -8.28 -20.34 -0.46
C ARG A 293 -8.58 -19.96 1.00
N GLU A 294 -8.79 -20.93 1.85
CA GLU A 294 -9.24 -20.73 3.24
C GLU A 294 -8.34 -19.79 4.06
N PRO A 295 -6.99 -19.83 4.00
CA PRO A 295 -6.16 -18.87 4.73
C PRO A 295 -6.45 -17.40 4.36
N LEU A 296 -6.72 -17.12 3.08
CA LEU A 296 -7.06 -15.77 2.61
C LEU A 296 -8.44 -15.35 3.11
N ASN A 297 -9.42 -16.25 3.04
CA ASN A 297 -10.79 -16.00 3.50
C ASN A 297 -10.83 -15.74 5.01
N THR A 298 -10.12 -16.54 5.80
CA THR A 298 -10.01 -16.39 7.25
C THR A 298 -9.39 -15.03 7.61
N MET A 299 -8.30 -14.67 6.96
CA MET A 299 -7.63 -13.38 7.18
C MET A 299 -8.53 -12.20 6.78
N HIS A 300 -9.21 -12.27 5.63
CA HIS A 300 -10.16 -11.25 5.19
C HIS A 300 -11.29 -11.07 6.20
N ALA A 301 -11.93 -12.16 6.65
CA ALA A 301 -13.01 -12.13 7.64
C ALA A 301 -12.54 -11.53 8.97
N ALA A 302 -11.35 -11.92 9.44
CA ALA A 302 -10.76 -11.38 10.66
C ALA A 302 -10.49 -9.88 10.55
N PHE A 303 -9.94 -9.40 9.45
CA PHE A 303 -9.70 -7.96 9.25
C PHE A 303 -11.01 -7.16 9.17
N LYS A 304 -12.05 -7.70 8.55
CA LYS A 304 -13.38 -7.04 8.55
C LYS A 304 -13.93 -6.88 9.97
N LEU A 305 -13.86 -7.92 10.79
CA LEU A 305 -14.29 -7.86 12.20
C LEU A 305 -13.45 -6.88 13.03
N ARG A 306 -12.14 -6.85 12.81
CA ARG A 306 -11.23 -5.92 13.49
C ARG A 306 -11.44 -4.48 13.06
N ARG A 307 -11.73 -4.22 11.78
CA ARG A 307 -12.15 -2.91 11.29
C ARG A 307 -13.37 -2.42 12.06
N ASP A 308 -14.40 -3.25 12.13
CA ASP A 308 -15.66 -2.89 12.78
C ASP A 308 -15.47 -2.64 14.29
N LEU A 309 -14.62 -3.43 14.93
CA LEU A 309 -14.23 -3.22 16.32
C LEU A 309 -13.51 -1.87 16.52
N VAL A 310 -12.49 -1.59 15.70
CA VAL A 310 -11.69 -0.36 15.78
C VAL A 310 -12.56 0.88 15.51
N CYS A 311 -13.40 0.85 14.47
CA CYS A 311 -14.29 1.95 14.16
C CYS A 311 -15.29 2.23 15.30
N ARG A 312 -15.85 1.20 15.91
CA ARG A 312 -16.74 1.35 17.06
C ARG A 312 -16.01 1.98 18.27
N LEU A 313 -14.81 1.51 18.60
CA LEU A 313 -14.05 2.04 19.73
C LEU A 313 -13.56 3.48 19.48
N LEU A 314 -13.22 3.83 18.24
CA LEU A 314 -12.83 5.19 17.88
C LEU A 314 -14.00 6.18 17.95
N ALA A 315 -15.21 5.73 17.60
CA ALA A 315 -16.42 6.58 17.65
C ALA A 315 -16.77 7.04 19.08
N ASP A 316 -16.31 6.30 20.10
CA ASP A 316 -16.50 6.63 21.52
C ASP A 316 -15.47 7.64 22.04
N ILE A 317 -14.44 8.04 21.25
CA ILE A 317 -13.39 8.98 21.67
C ILE A 317 -13.80 10.40 21.27
N PRO A 318 -14.05 11.33 22.22
CA PRO A 318 -14.41 12.69 21.90
C PRO A 318 -13.31 13.41 21.10
N GLY A 319 -13.69 14.22 20.12
CA GLY A 319 -12.75 15.00 19.29
C GLY A 319 -12.01 14.19 18.22
N VAL A 320 -12.37 12.93 18.04
CA VAL A 320 -11.84 12.05 16.99
C VAL A 320 -12.85 11.89 15.88
N THR A 321 -12.42 12.03 14.63
CA THR A 321 -13.26 11.74 13.45
C THR A 321 -12.49 10.89 12.44
N PHE A 322 -13.20 10.09 11.65
CA PHE A 322 -12.60 9.23 10.63
C PHE A 322 -13.62 8.84 9.57
N VAL A 323 -13.13 8.43 8.42
CA VAL A 323 -13.92 7.74 7.39
C VAL A 323 -13.80 6.24 7.60
N VAL A 324 -14.92 5.51 7.59
CA VAL A 324 -14.89 4.05 7.72
C VAL A 324 -14.16 3.46 6.50
N PRO A 325 -13.06 2.71 6.70
CA PRO A 325 -12.31 2.16 5.58
C PRO A 325 -13.09 1.05 4.86
N GLY A 326 -13.19 1.15 3.53
CA GLY A 326 -13.80 0.12 2.68
C GLY A 326 -12.86 -1.05 2.38
N GLY A 327 -11.55 -0.89 2.64
CA GLY A 327 -10.54 -1.93 2.40
C GLY A 327 -9.20 -1.67 3.09
N ALA A 328 -8.17 -2.44 2.73
CA ALA A 328 -6.88 -2.49 3.39
C ALA A 328 -7.00 -2.90 4.87
N PHE A 329 -6.06 -2.55 5.73
CA PHE A 329 -6.14 -2.79 7.17
C PHE A 329 -5.70 -1.56 7.98
N TYR A 330 -6.12 -0.37 7.52
CA TYR A 330 -5.82 0.91 8.15
C TYR A 330 -7.09 1.73 8.36
N VAL A 331 -7.07 2.55 9.40
CA VAL A 331 -7.98 3.68 9.56
C VAL A 331 -7.16 4.96 9.70
N PHE A 332 -7.58 6.01 9.01
CA PHE A 332 -6.94 7.32 9.03
C PHE A 332 -7.82 8.27 9.82
N VAL A 333 -7.30 8.71 10.97
CA VAL A 333 -8.09 9.30 12.06
C VAL A 333 -7.69 10.75 12.22
N ASP A 334 -8.62 11.68 12.06
CA ASP A 334 -8.43 13.09 12.35
C ASP A 334 -8.49 13.28 13.89
N VAL A 335 -7.42 13.79 14.43
CA VAL A 335 -7.17 14.04 15.86
C VAL A 335 -6.86 15.49 16.15
N SER A 336 -7.00 16.36 15.16
CA SER A 336 -6.62 17.78 15.24
C SER A 336 -7.36 18.58 16.30
N ALA A 337 -8.54 18.13 16.74
CA ALA A 337 -9.26 18.72 17.86
C ALA A 337 -8.51 18.65 19.21
N HIS A 338 -7.47 17.80 19.28
CA HIS A 338 -6.63 17.67 20.47
C HIS A 338 -5.37 18.55 20.43
N TYR A 339 -5.07 19.19 19.29
CA TYR A 339 -3.89 20.09 19.18
C TYR A 339 -4.10 21.38 19.94
N GLY A 340 -3.04 21.87 20.57
CA GLY A 340 -3.05 23.08 21.38
C GLY A 340 -3.76 22.94 22.72
N ARG A 341 -4.27 21.75 23.07
CA ARG A 341 -4.94 21.49 24.35
C ARG A 341 -3.98 20.78 25.31
N SER A 342 -4.20 20.97 26.60
CA SER A 342 -3.53 20.17 27.63
C SER A 342 -4.14 18.77 27.64
N LEU A 343 -3.32 17.76 27.37
CA LEU A 343 -3.67 16.34 27.42
C LEU A 343 -3.38 15.76 28.81
N ALA A 344 -3.71 14.50 29.03
CA ALA A 344 -3.36 13.81 30.26
C ALA A 344 -1.86 13.95 30.55
N GLY A 345 -1.49 14.21 31.82
CA GLY A 345 -0.10 14.53 32.17
C GLY A 345 0.35 15.98 31.90
N GLY A 346 -0.55 16.84 31.38
CA GLY A 346 -0.27 18.26 31.15
C GLY A 346 0.53 18.58 29.88
N ARG A 347 0.78 17.60 28.99
CA ARG A 347 1.51 17.81 27.73
C ARG A 347 0.59 18.46 26.68
N VAL A 348 1.12 19.42 25.96
CA VAL A 348 0.46 20.04 24.79
C VAL A 348 1.16 19.55 23.53
N VAL A 349 0.38 19.19 22.50
CA VAL A 349 0.87 18.72 21.20
C VAL A 349 0.30 19.59 20.09
N HIS A 350 1.06 19.82 19.02
CA HIS A 350 0.71 20.77 17.97
C HIS A 350 0.59 20.14 16.57
N ASP A 351 1.10 18.93 16.40
CA ASP A 351 1.06 18.20 15.12
C ASP A 351 0.97 16.68 15.33
N SER A 352 0.87 15.95 14.22
CA SER A 352 0.73 14.51 14.24
C SER A 352 1.96 13.77 14.75
N ALA A 353 3.15 14.33 14.59
CA ALA A 353 4.40 13.72 15.05
C ALA A 353 4.56 13.84 16.57
N GLU A 354 4.25 15.02 17.11
CA GLU A 354 4.23 15.24 18.56
C GLU A 354 3.17 14.37 19.25
N LEU A 355 1.99 14.24 18.62
CA LEU A 355 0.94 13.35 19.14
C LEU A 355 1.36 11.88 19.09
N ALA A 356 1.97 11.41 18.01
CA ALA A 356 2.44 10.02 17.92
C ALA A 356 3.51 9.71 18.98
N SER A 357 4.44 10.63 19.23
CA SER A 357 5.43 10.52 20.31
C SER A 357 4.73 10.49 21.67
N TYR A 358 3.78 11.40 21.91
CA TYR A 358 3.01 11.44 23.13
C TYR A 358 2.26 10.14 23.42
N LEU A 359 1.57 9.58 22.41
CA LEU A 359 0.85 8.32 22.56
C LEU A 359 1.79 7.13 22.84
N LEU A 360 2.99 7.15 22.29
CA LEU A 360 3.98 6.12 22.59
C LEU A 360 4.53 6.25 24.01
N ASP A 361 4.75 7.49 24.49
CA ASP A 361 5.30 7.75 25.82
C ASP A 361 4.27 7.48 26.92
N GLU A 362 3.07 8.05 26.80
CA GLU A 362 2.06 8.05 27.87
C GLU A 362 1.08 6.88 27.79
N ALA A 363 0.75 6.45 26.55
CA ALA A 363 -0.20 5.35 26.36
C ALA A 363 0.48 4.02 26.06
N GLY A 364 1.79 4.00 25.76
CA GLY A 364 2.48 2.81 25.30
C GLY A 364 1.94 2.31 23.95
N VAL A 365 1.44 3.20 23.08
CA VAL A 365 0.85 2.82 21.79
C VAL A 365 1.58 3.53 20.66
N ALA A 366 2.22 2.74 19.80
CA ALA A 366 2.86 3.25 18.58
C ALA A 366 1.83 3.42 17.45
N VAL A 367 1.74 4.63 16.89
CA VAL A 367 0.88 4.99 15.75
C VAL A 367 1.72 5.71 14.70
N VAL A 368 1.25 5.82 13.46
CA VAL A 368 2.00 6.54 12.43
C VAL A 368 1.44 7.95 12.26
N PRO A 369 2.28 9.02 12.36
CA PRO A 369 1.82 10.39 12.17
C PRO A 369 1.30 10.61 10.75
N GLY A 370 0.20 11.35 10.63
CA GLY A 370 -0.46 11.62 9.36
C GLY A 370 0.35 12.53 8.44
N GLY A 371 1.21 13.38 8.99
CA GLY A 371 2.14 14.20 8.23
C GLY A 371 3.05 13.39 7.31
N ALA A 372 3.40 12.16 7.71
CA ALA A 372 4.13 11.22 6.85
C ALA A 372 3.37 10.87 5.56
N PHE A 373 2.04 10.94 5.58
CA PHE A 373 1.17 10.69 4.43
C PHE A 373 0.71 11.97 3.74
N GLY A 374 1.00 13.12 4.33
CA GLY A 374 0.66 14.46 3.80
C GLY A 374 -0.58 15.12 4.42
N ASP A 375 -1.06 14.67 5.58
CA ASP A 375 -2.12 15.34 6.35
C ASP A 375 -1.78 15.35 7.85
N GLU A 376 -1.32 16.50 8.35
CA GLU A 376 -0.91 16.71 9.74
C GLU A 376 -2.06 16.62 10.75
N ARG A 377 -3.31 16.69 10.31
CA ARG A 377 -4.47 16.58 11.21
C ARG A 377 -4.68 15.16 11.71
N CYS A 378 -4.10 14.18 11.01
CA CYS A 378 -4.44 12.78 11.18
C CYS A 378 -3.31 11.95 11.78
N ILE A 379 -3.69 10.77 12.28
CA ILE A 379 -2.79 9.63 12.53
C ILE A 379 -3.32 8.40 11.77
N ARG A 380 -2.42 7.51 11.35
CA ARG A 380 -2.81 6.21 10.81
C ARG A 380 -2.72 5.12 11.87
N LEU A 381 -3.79 4.39 12.06
CA LEU A 381 -3.85 3.17 12.87
C LEU A 381 -3.98 1.95 11.96
N SER A 382 -3.19 0.91 12.22
CA SER A 382 -3.33 -0.40 11.61
C SER A 382 -4.18 -1.30 12.51
N PHE A 383 -5.12 -2.02 11.93
CA PHE A 383 -5.86 -3.06 12.65
C PHE A 383 -5.35 -4.48 12.33
N ALA A 384 -4.11 -4.57 11.82
CA ALA A 384 -3.38 -5.84 11.68
C ALA A 384 -2.70 -6.21 13.01
N ALA A 385 -3.51 -6.38 14.05
CA ALA A 385 -3.14 -6.83 15.38
C ALA A 385 -4.29 -7.66 15.99
N SER A 386 -4.07 -8.33 17.12
CA SER A 386 -5.12 -9.09 17.78
C SER A 386 -6.29 -8.19 18.23
N ALA A 387 -7.51 -8.71 18.31
CA ALA A 387 -8.66 -7.96 18.81
C ALA A 387 -8.46 -7.48 20.25
N GLU A 388 -7.69 -8.25 21.05
CA GLU A 388 -7.30 -7.91 22.40
C GLU A 388 -6.37 -6.69 22.43
N ASP A 389 -5.25 -6.74 21.65
CA ASP A 389 -4.32 -5.61 21.54
C ASP A 389 -5.00 -4.35 21.02
N LEU A 390 -5.87 -4.47 20.01
CA LEU A 390 -6.65 -3.36 19.47
C LEU A 390 -7.54 -2.73 20.55
N THR A 391 -8.22 -3.55 21.35
CA THR A 391 -9.09 -3.07 22.43
C THR A 391 -8.29 -2.37 23.51
N VAL A 392 -7.16 -2.95 23.92
CA VAL A 392 -6.29 -2.36 24.95
C VAL A 392 -5.69 -1.05 24.45
N ALA A 393 -5.13 -1.05 23.24
CA ALA A 393 -4.50 0.13 22.65
C ALA A 393 -5.49 1.31 22.49
N LEU A 394 -6.69 1.08 21.99
CA LEU A 394 -7.68 2.14 21.81
C LEU A 394 -8.21 2.69 23.14
N LYS A 395 -8.36 1.84 24.16
CA LYS A 395 -8.67 2.32 25.52
C LYS A 395 -7.55 3.17 26.13
N ARG A 396 -6.28 2.82 25.88
CA ARG A 396 -5.12 3.61 26.30
C ARG A 396 -5.08 4.95 25.57
N ILE A 397 -5.31 4.96 24.25
CA ILE A 397 -5.42 6.20 23.45
C ILE A 397 -6.56 7.08 23.98
N ALA A 398 -7.76 6.52 24.21
CA ALA A 398 -8.89 7.27 24.74
C ALA A 398 -8.58 7.95 26.09
N ARG A 399 -7.88 7.26 27.01
CA ARG A 399 -7.45 7.83 28.29
C ARG A 399 -6.39 8.94 28.10
N ALA A 400 -5.45 8.75 27.21
CA ALA A 400 -4.41 9.73 26.93
C ALA A 400 -4.96 11.00 26.30
N LEU A 401 -5.99 10.89 25.45
CA LEU A 401 -6.64 12.04 24.82
C LEU A 401 -7.71 12.71 25.69
N ALA A 402 -8.11 12.09 26.80
CA ALA A 402 -8.98 12.74 27.76
C ALA A 402 -8.26 13.91 28.45
N ALA A 403 -8.93 15.09 28.53
CA ALA A 403 -8.40 16.28 29.20
C ALA A 403 -8.57 16.17 30.71
#